data_426ceafdedc4905bd92ca2f4deb8dff5
#
_entry.id   426ceafdedc4905bd92ca2f4deb8dff5
#
_cell.length_a   1.000
_cell.length_b   1.000
_cell.length_c   1.000
_cell.angle_alpha   90.00
_cell.angle_beta   90.00
_cell.angle_gamma   90.00
#
_symmetry.space_group_name_H-M   'P 1'
#
loop_
_entity.id
_entity.type
_entity.pdbx_description
1 polymer ?
#
loop_
_entity_poly.entity_id
_entity_poly.type
_entity_poly.pdbx_seq_one_letter_code
_entity_poly.pdbx_strand_id
1 'polypeptide(L)'
;MYSPKVHVEERLDVLQDVMRMHGWAILVGSGEAAPQATHLPFVLDETRGPNGTLVSHMAKANPHWQNFENSGEALVIFWGPHAYISPGWYENQPSVPTWNYVTVHAYGKPRLIEGEEAMMAAQKSLVETYEGAEGWKLESQPEKFIKGMLSGIICFEIPITRLE
;
A
#
# COMPACT_ATOMS: atom_id res chain seq x y z
N MET A 1 -0.61 -12.04 -10.56
CA MET A 1 -0.23 -13.19 -9.68
C MET A 1 -0.86 -14.47 -10.23
N TYR A 2 -0.19 -15.65 -10.14
CA TYR A 2 -0.87 -16.92 -10.44
C TYR A 2 -1.85 -17.24 -9.30
N SER A 3 -3.13 -17.40 -9.65
CA SER A 3 -4.17 -17.83 -8.69
C SER A 3 -5.19 -18.71 -9.42
N PRO A 4 -5.48 -19.92 -8.91
CA PRO A 4 -6.58 -20.73 -9.43
C PRO A 4 -7.90 -19.98 -9.26
N LYS A 5 -8.82 -20.10 -10.23
CA LYS A 5 -10.10 -19.37 -10.23
C LYS A 5 -10.91 -19.50 -8.93
N VAL A 6 -10.81 -20.64 -8.24
CA VAL A 6 -11.51 -20.91 -6.98
C VAL A 6 -10.97 -20.09 -5.80
N HIS A 7 -9.82 -19.43 -5.95
CA HIS A 7 -9.17 -18.60 -4.94
C HIS A 7 -9.10 -17.12 -5.31
N VAL A 8 -9.68 -16.74 -6.46
CA VAL A 8 -9.71 -15.35 -6.91
C VAL A 8 -10.92 -14.64 -6.31
N GLU A 9 -10.69 -13.50 -5.68
CA GLU A 9 -11.72 -12.55 -5.29
C GLU A 9 -11.74 -11.40 -6.30
N GLU A 10 -12.92 -11.08 -6.86
CA GLU A 10 -13.09 -10.03 -7.87
C GLU A 10 -13.96 -8.86 -7.36
N ARG A 11 -14.59 -9.01 -6.19
CA ARG A 11 -15.43 -7.95 -5.62
C ARG A 11 -14.55 -6.82 -5.10
N LEU A 12 -14.71 -5.66 -5.73
CA LEU A 12 -13.88 -4.48 -5.45
C LEU A 12 -13.92 -4.07 -3.97
N ASP A 13 -15.10 -4.05 -3.37
CA ASP A 13 -15.31 -3.71 -1.97
C ASP A 13 -14.51 -4.62 -1.03
N VAL A 14 -14.46 -5.93 -1.31
CA VAL A 14 -13.69 -6.89 -0.51
C VAL A 14 -12.19 -6.67 -0.65
N LEU A 15 -11.71 -6.40 -1.88
CA LEU A 15 -10.29 -6.10 -2.13
C LEU A 15 -9.88 -4.79 -1.42
N GLN A 16 -10.73 -3.77 -1.46
CA GLN A 16 -10.52 -2.49 -0.78
C GLN A 16 -10.52 -2.65 0.75
N ASP A 17 -11.40 -3.49 1.30
CA ASP A 17 -11.40 -3.85 2.73
C ASP A 17 -10.08 -4.48 3.18
N VAL A 18 -9.54 -5.42 2.39
CA VAL A 18 -8.23 -6.03 2.69
C VAL A 18 -7.12 -4.98 2.67
N MET A 19 -7.11 -4.09 1.67
CA MET A 19 -6.11 -3.02 1.59
C MET A 19 -6.19 -2.05 2.79
N ARG A 20 -7.40 -1.69 3.24
CA ARG A 20 -7.59 -0.84 4.43
C ARG A 20 -7.14 -1.52 5.71
N MET A 21 -7.50 -2.79 5.90
CA MET A 21 -7.13 -3.54 7.11
C MET A 21 -5.62 -3.81 7.19
N HIS A 22 -4.93 -3.88 6.06
CA HIS A 22 -3.51 -4.23 5.97
C HIS A 22 -2.69 -3.13 5.31
N GLY A 23 -2.92 -1.86 5.70
CA GLY A 23 -2.31 -0.69 5.09
C GLY A 23 -0.78 -0.60 5.18
N TRP A 24 -0.11 -1.39 6.03
CA TRP A 24 1.34 -1.55 6.01
C TRP A 24 1.72 -2.53 4.90
N ALA A 25 2.17 -2.01 3.76
CA ALA A 25 2.33 -2.77 2.54
C ALA A 25 3.73 -2.63 1.92
N ILE A 26 3.99 -3.39 0.88
CA ILE A 26 5.28 -3.44 0.18
C ILE A 26 5.13 -2.80 -1.19
N LEU A 27 5.78 -1.66 -1.40
CA LEU A 27 5.94 -1.06 -2.72
C LEU A 27 7.09 -1.76 -3.44
N VAL A 28 6.82 -2.32 -4.60
CA VAL A 28 7.82 -2.92 -5.49
C VAL A 28 7.85 -2.16 -6.80
N GLY A 29 9.01 -1.69 -7.18
CA GLY A 29 9.25 -0.94 -8.42
C GLY A 29 10.52 -1.38 -9.13
N SER A 30 10.77 -0.80 -10.28
CA SER A 30 12.01 -1.03 -11.03
C SER A 30 13.16 -0.30 -10.34
N GLY A 31 14.26 -1.00 -10.10
CA GLY A 31 15.54 -0.42 -9.71
C GLY A 31 16.53 -0.50 -10.87
N GLU A 32 17.71 0.11 -10.73
CA GLU A 32 18.74 0.12 -11.79
C GLU A 32 19.23 -1.30 -12.14
N ALA A 33 19.51 -2.12 -11.12
CA ALA A 33 20.10 -3.46 -11.30
C ALA A 33 19.13 -4.58 -10.96
N ALA A 34 18.13 -4.32 -10.09
CA ALA A 34 17.17 -5.32 -9.63
C ALA A 34 15.86 -4.61 -9.19
N PRO A 35 14.74 -5.33 -9.08
CA PRO A 35 13.54 -4.78 -8.46
C PRO A 35 13.87 -4.24 -7.05
N GLN A 36 13.33 -3.07 -6.73
CA GLN A 36 13.47 -2.44 -5.43
C GLN A 36 12.17 -2.57 -4.64
N ALA A 37 12.27 -2.89 -3.35
CA ALA A 37 11.13 -3.00 -2.45
C ALA A 37 11.27 -2.04 -1.26
N THR A 38 10.18 -1.36 -0.90
CA THR A 38 10.11 -0.48 0.26
C THR A 38 8.82 -0.77 1.02
N HIS A 39 8.92 -0.97 2.35
CA HIS A 39 7.77 -1.13 3.23
C HIS A 39 7.26 0.23 3.67
N LEU A 40 5.99 0.51 3.44
CA LEU A 40 5.36 1.82 3.70
C LEU A 40 3.93 1.66 4.20
N PRO A 41 3.43 2.62 5.00
CA PRO A 41 2.01 2.74 5.26
C PRO A 41 1.32 3.35 4.04
N PHE A 42 0.18 2.79 3.65
CA PHE A 42 -0.68 3.30 2.59
C PHE A 42 -2.06 3.64 3.13
N VAL A 43 -2.64 4.68 2.56
CA VAL A 43 -4.06 5.02 2.70
C VAL A 43 -4.71 4.83 1.34
N LEU A 44 -5.88 4.20 1.32
CA LEU A 44 -6.70 4.05 0.13
C LEU A 44 -7.78 5.14 0.10
N ASP A 45 -7.76 5.97 -0.93
CA ASP A 45 -8.85 6.87 -1.28
C ASP A 45 -9.75 6.19 -2.33
N GLU A 46 -10.86 5.62 -1.88
CA GLU A 46 -11.81 4.88 -2.72
C GLU A 46 -12.60 5.77 -3.66
N THR A 47 -12.65 7.09 -3.39
CA THR A 47 -13.41 8.05 -4.19
C THR A 47 -12.70 8.47 -5.47
N ARG A 48 -11.41 8.15 -5.60
CA ARG A 48 -10.54 8.59 -6.70
C ARG A 48 -10.19 7.45 -7.63
N GLY A 49 -10.73 7.50 -8.84
CA GLY A 49 -10.52 6.49 -9.88
C GLY A 49 -11.39 5.23 -9.71
N PRO A 50 -11.38 4.32 -10.69
CA PRO A 50 -12.29 3.18 -10.72
C PRO A 50 -11.98 2.12 -9.65
N ASN A 51 -10.73 2.01 -9.22
CA ASN A 51 -10.29 1.02 -8.23
C ASN A 51 -9.78 1.67 -6.93
N GLY A 52 -9.87 2.99 -6.83
CA GLY A 52 -9.26 3.79 -5.76
C GLY A 52 -7.86 4.29 -6.11
N THR A 53 -7.33 5.14 -5.24
CA THR A 53 -5.97 5.70 -5.34
C THR A 53 -5.25 5.48 -4.01
N LEU A 54 -4.08 4.88 -4.06
CA LEU A 54 -3.21 4.72 -2.89
C LEU A 54 -2.42 6.00 -2.66
N VAL A 55 -2.34 6.44 -1.40
CA VAL A 55 -1.53 7.58 -0.97
C VAL A 55 -0.53 7.12 0.07
N SER A 56 0.72 7.57 -0.07
CA SER A 56 1.79 7.23 0.86
C SER A 56 2.88 8.30 0.85
N HIS A 57 3.89 8.11 1.71
CA HIS A 57 5.14 8.87 1.66
C HIS A 57 6.33 7.99 2.00
N MET A 58 7.51 8.46 1.65
CA MET A 58 8.78 7.87 2.07
C MET A 58 9.79 8.95 2.44
N ALA A 59 10.82 8.58 3.17
CA ALA A 59 11.94 9.50 3.42
C ALA A 59 12.55 9.97 2.08
N LYS A 60 12.83 11.25 1.95
CA LYS A 60 13.46 11.82 0.74
C LYS A 60 14.81 11.18 0.41
N ALA A 61 15.51 10.68 1.45
CA ALA A 61 16.76 9.96 1.30
C ALA A 61 16.62 8.54 0.71
N ASN A 62 15.38 7.97 0.69
CA ASN A 62 15.13 6.69 0.02
C ASN A 62 15.13 6.89 -1.50
N PRO A 63 16.04 6.28 -2.27
CA PRO A 63 16.16 6.54 -3.70
C PRO A 63 15.01 5.95 -4.55
N HIS A 64 14.13 5.14 -3.99
CA HIS A 64 13.08 4.42 -4.74
C HIS A 64 12.18 5.37 -5.55
N TRP A 65 11.83 6.55 -5.01
CA TRP A 65 10.98 7.53 -5.68
C TRP A 65 11.59 8.12 -6.96
N GLN A 66 12.93 8.13 -7.09
CA GLN A 66 13.63 8.68 -8.25
C GLN A 66 13.32 7.90 -9.54
N ASN A 67 12.88 6.65 -9.40
CA ASN A 67 12.53 5.80 -10.52
C ASN A 67 11.06 5.95 -10.97
N PHE A 68 10.21 6.70 -10.26
CA PHE A 68 8.76 6.78 -10.53
C PHE A 68 8.42 7.35 -11.91
N GLU A 69 9.16 8.34 -12.39
CA GLU A 69 8.91 8.96 -13.69
C GLU A 69 9.27 8.03 -14.85
N ASN A 70 10.38 7.30 -14.70
CA ASN A 70 10.97 6.49 -15.76
C ASN A 70 10.55 5.02 -15.71
N SER A 71 9.92 4.58 -14.62
CA SER A 71 9.38 3.23 -14.49
C SER A 71 7.96 3.14 -15.09
N GLY A 72 7.56 1.93 -15.43
CA GLY A 72 6.18 1.60 -15.71
C GLY A 72 5.30 1.60 -14.46
N GLU A 73 4.37 0.68 -14.38
CA GLU A 73 3.58 0.47 -13.17
C GLU A 73 4.46 -0.09 -12.03
N ALA A 74 4.18 0.37 -10.82
CA ALA A 74 4.65 -0.26 -9.60
C ALA A 74 3.62 -1.28 -9.10
N LEU A 75 4.06 -2.20 -8.27
CA LEU A 75 3.22 -3.16 -7.57
C LEU A 75 3.23 -2.82 -6.08
N VAL A 76 2.05 -2.70 -5.47
CA VAL A 76 1.89 -2.65 -4.02
C VAL A 76 1.27 -3.95 -3.54
N ILE A 77 1.96 -4.63 -2.61
CA ILE A 77 1.52 -5.91 -2.05
C ILE A 77 0.97 -5.66 -0.65
N PHE A 78 -0.32 -5.89 -0.49
CA PHE A 78 -1.00 -5.91 0.81
C PHE A 78 -1.05 -7.34 1.30
N TRP A 79 -0.46 -7.59 2.46
CA TRP A 79 -0.31 -8.92 3.02
C TRP A 79 -1.23 -9.11 4.22
N GLY A 80 -2.25 -9.93 4.03
CA GLY A 80 -3.20 -10.31 5.07
C GLY A 80 -2.77 -11.58 5.84
N PRO A 81 -3.71 -12.22 6.54
CA PRO A 81 -3.45 -13.40 7.32
C PRO A 81 -2.98 -14.57 6.45
N HIS A 82 -2.10 -15.38 7.00
CA HIS A 82 -1.57 -16.58 6.35
C HIS A 82 -1.30 -17.68 7.38
N ALA A 83 -1.47 -18.94 6.96
CA ALA A 83 -1.24 -20.09 7.82
C ALA A 83 -0.78 -21.32 7.03
N TYR A 84 0.12 -22.07 7.60
CA TYR A 84 0.43 -23.42 7.17
C TYR A 84 -0.71 -24.37 7.55
N ILE A 85 -1.13 -25.23 6.62
CA ILE A 85 -2.19 -26.22 6.81
C ILE A 85 -1.58 -27.61 6.73
N SER A 86 -1.60 -28.31 7.86
CA SER A 86 -1.05 -29.66 7.97
C SER A 86 -1.99 -30.70 7.35
N PRO A 87 -1.47 -31.65 6.55
CA PRO A 87 -2.26 -32.78 6.07
C PRO A 87 -2.76 -33.68 7.21
N GLY A 88 -2.11 -33.65 8.36
CA GLY A 88 -2.53 -34.42 9.54
C GLY A 88 -3.85 -33.94 10.16
N TRP A 89 -4.38 -32.80 9.74
CA TRP A 89 -5.69 -32.27 10.21
C TRP A 89 -6.87 -32.77 9.39
N TYR A 90 -6.61 -33.41 8.24
CA TYR A 90 -7.67 -33.94 7.38
C TYR A 90 -8.03 -35.37 7.72
N GLU A 91 -9.32 -35.68 7.74
CA GLU A 91 -9.82 -37.05 7.91
C GLU A 91 -9.49 -37.93 6.70
N ASN A 92 -9.51 -37.36 5.51
CA ASN A 92 -9.26 -38.07 4.26
C ASN A 92 -7.79 -38.04 3.88
N GLN A 93 -7.26 -39.23 3.58
CA GLN A 93 -5.89 -39.45 3.11
C GLN A 93 -5.89 -40.21 1.78
N PRO A 94 -4.90 -39.99 0.89
CA PRO A 94 -3.71 -39.14 1.05
C PRO A 94 -4.02 -37.66 0.85
N SER A 95 -3.31 -36.77 1.58
CA SER A 95 -3.35 -35.32 1.42
C SER A 95 -1.94 -34.72 1.55
N VAL A 96 -1.78 -33.49 1.11
CA VAL A 96 -0.50 -32.78 1.09
C VAL A 96 -0.58 -31.49 1.90
N PRO A 97 0.56 -31.00 2.46
CA PRO A 97 0.58 -29.71 3.13
C PRO A 97 0.35 -28.57 2.15
N THR A 98 -0.25 -27.47 2.64
CA THR A 98 -0.45 -26.25 1.88
C THR A 98 -0.32 -25.03 2.77
N TRP A 99 -0.36 -23.85 2.15
CA TRP A 99 -0.50 -22.57 2.81
C TRP A 99 -1.81 -21.91 2.36
N ASN A 100 -2.59 -21.46 3.32
CA ASN A 100 -3.69 -20.53 3.06
C ASN A 100 -3.21 -19.13 3.38
N TYR A 101 -3.54 -18.16 2.53
CA TYR A 101 -3.15 -16.77 2.70
C TYR A 101 -4.14 -15.85 2.00
N VAL A 102 -4.15 -14.60 2.45
CA VAL A 102 -4.86 -13.49 1.80
C VAL A 102 -3.83 -12.47 1.37
N THR A 103 -3.85 -12.06 0.13
CA THR A 103 -3.03 -10.97 -0.38
C THR A 103 -3.76 -10.22 -1.48
N VAL A 104 -3.52 -8.91 -1.58
CA VAL A 104 -3.98 -8.08 -2.68
C VAL A 104 -2.77 -7.44 -3.35
N HIS A 105 -2.70 -7.58 -4.66
CA HIS A 105 -1.72 -6.92 -5.52
C HIS A 105 -2.38 -5.75 -6.24
N ALA A 106 -1.99 -4.54 -5.91
CA ALA A 106 -2.44 -3.32 -6.56
C ALA A 106 -1.35 -2.79 -7.49
N TYR A 107 -1.72 -2.50 -8.73
CA TYR A 107 -0.81 -1.99 -9.76
C TYR A 107 -1.22 -0.59 -10.17
N GLY A 108 -0.25 0.27 -10.44
CA GLY A 108 -0.47 1.61 -10.95
C GLY A 108 0.83 2.38 -11.12
N LYS A 109 0.79 3.47 -11.86
CA LYS A 109 1.97 4.34 -12.04
C LYS A 109 2.06 5.34 -10.89
N PRO A 110 3.14 5.32 -10.08
CA PRO A 110 3.34 6.31 -9.03
C PRO A 110 3.46 7.73 -9.61
N ARG A 111 2.94 8.71 -8.88
CA ARG A 111 3.02 10.13 -9.18
C ARG A 111 3.40 10.89 -7.92
N LEU A 112 4.32 11.84 -8.02
CA LEU A 112 4.68 12.69 -6.90
C LEU A 112 3.51 13.63 -6.56
N ILE A 113 3.31 13.83 -5.26
CA ILE A 113 2.40 14.86 -4.73
C ILE A 113 3.30 16.05 -4.39
N GLU A 114 3.13 17.14 -5.15
CA GLU A 114 3.93 18.35 -5.03
C GLU A 114 3.12 19.48 -4.42
N GLY A 115 3.82 20.41 -3.78
CA GLY A 115 3.23 21.56 -3.11
C GLY A 115 2.88 21.30 -1.64
N GLU A 116 3.16 22.29 -0.80
CA GLU A 116 3.02 22.18 0.66
C GLU A 116 1.60 21.79 1.09
N GLU A 117 0.59 22.40 0.47
CA GLU A 117 -0.83 22.13 0.79
C GLU A 117 -1.22 20.67 0.47
N ALA A 118 -0.86 20.17 -0.71
CA ALA A 118 -1.17 18.80 -1.13
C ALA A 118 -0.42 17.77 -0.29
N MET A 119 0.85 18.02 0.01
CA MET A 119 1.63 17.16 0.91
C MET A 119 1.06 17.15 2.32
N MET A 120 0.62 18.31 2.83
CA MET A 120 -0.03 18.41 4.14
C MET A 120 -1.34 17.60 4.16
N ALA A 121 -2.17 17.71 3.13
CA ALA A 121 -3.40 16.94 3.03
C ALA A 121 -3.14 15.44 3.00
N ALA A 122 -2.12 14.97 2.27
CA ALA A 122 -1.72 13.58 2.23
C ALA A 122 -1.27 13.07 3.62
N GLN A 123 -0.46 13.85 4.34
CA GLN A 123 -0.02 13.50 5.70
C GLN A 123 -1.17 13.51 6.70
N LYS A 124 -2.08 14.48 6.59
CA LYS A 124 -3.27 14.53 7.44
C LYS A 124 -4.14 13.29 7.26
N SER A 125 -4.44 12.89 6.03
CA SER A 125 -5.20 11.68 5.73
C SER A 125 -4.55 10.42 6.33
N LEU A 126 -3.22 10.34 6.25
CA LEU A 126 -2.46 9.21 6.79
C LEU A 126 -2.53 9.18 8.33
N VAL A 127 -2.34 10.33 8.98
CA VAL A 127 -2.46 10.45 10.44
C VAL A 127 -3.88 10.10 10.89
N GLU A 128 -4.91 10.66 10.27
CA GLU A 128 -6.31 10.38 10.63
C GLU A 128 -6.67 8.91 10.48
N THR A 129 -6.12 8.22 9.49
CA THR A 129 -6.36 6.80 9.26
C THR A 129 -5.78 5.94 10.38
N TYR A 130 -4.57 6.25 10.88
CA TYR A 130 -3.88 5.41 11.85
C TYR A 130 -4.12 5.83 13.30
N GLU A 131 -4.38 7.11 13.57
CA GLU A 131 -4.65 7.63 14.91
C GLU A 131 -6.15 7.60 15.27
N GLY A 132 -7.02 7.65 14.26
CA GLY A 132 -8.46 7.77 14.45
C GLY A 132 -8.91 9.15 14.96
N ALA A 133 -10.21 9.25 15.29
CA ALA A 133 -10.84 10.54 15.60
C ALA A 133 -10.30 11.20 16.88
N GLU A 134 -9.97 10.40 17.90
CA GLU A 134 -9.52 10.87 19.22
C GLU A 134 -8.00 10.82 19.39
N GLY A 135 -7.26 10.37 18.37
CA GLY A 135 -5.82 10.22 18.42
C GLY A 135 -5.06 11.54 18.25
N TRP A 136 -3.75 11.40 18.10
CA TRP A 136 -2.85 12.53 17.87
C TRP A 136 -3.22 13.30 16.59
N LYS A 137 -3.16 14.63 16.64
CA LYS A 137 -3.52 15.51 15.53
C LYS A 137 -2.28 16.20 14.98
N LEU A 138 -2.11 16.18 13.67
CA LEU A 138 -1.00 16.87 12.98
C LEU A 138 -1.03 18.38 13.27
N GLU A 139 -2.22 18.97 13.25
CA GLU A 139 -2.45 20.40 13.46
C GLU A 139 -2.14 20.88 14.90
N SER A 140 -1.99 19.95 15.85
CA SER A 140 -1.57 20.29 17.21
C SER A 140 -0.09 20.65 17.32
N GLN A 141 0.68 20.40 16.27
CA GLN A 141 2.12 20.65 16.27
C GLN A 141 2.48 22.05 15.74
N PRO A 142 3.61 22.64 16.19
CA PRO A 142 4.05 23.91 15.67
C PRO A 142 4.26 23.88 14.15
N GLU A 143 3.74 24.86 13.42
CA GLU A 143 3.83 24.95 11.96
C GLU A 143 5.26 24.80 11.43
N LYS A 144 6.22 25.49 12.08
CA LYS A 144 7.64 25.40 11.71
C LYS A 144 8.18 23.96 11.81
N PHE A 145 7.74 23.21 12.81
CA PHE A 145 8.14 21.82 12.98
C PHE A 145 7.58 20.96 11.84
N ILE A 146 6.28 21.10 11.53
CA ILE A 146 5.62 20.36 10.44
C ILE A 146 6.29 20.67 9.09
N LYS A 147 6.54 21.94 8.76
CA LYS A 147 7.24 22.32 7.52
C LYS A 147 8.65 21.70 7.44
N GLY A 148 9.36 21.69 8.56
CA GLY A 148 10.65 21.01 8.63
C GLY A 148 10.57 19.51 8.33
N MET A 149 9.55 18.82 8.89
CA MET A 149 9.34 17.38 8.65
C MET A 149 8.92 17.09 7.22
N LEU A 150 8.02 17.90 6.63
CA LEU A 150 7.59 17.76 5.24
C LEU A 150 8.76 17.88 4.25
N SER A 151 9.74 18.71 4.55
CA SER A 151 10.92 18.86 3.67
C SER A 151 11.81 17.62 3.59
N GLY A 152 11.68 16.71 4.56
CA GLY A 152 12.43 15.46 4.65
C GLY A 152 11.76 14.25 4.00
N ILE A 153 10.57 14.41 3.44
CA ILE A 153 9.78 13.31 2.84
C ILE A 153 9.42 13.60 1.38
N ILE A 154 9.05 12.55 0.69
CA ILE A 154 8.42 12.56 -0.63
C ILE A 154 7.03 11.94 -0.46
N CYS A 155 5.98 12.70 -0.72
CA CYS A 155 4.61 12.22 -0.82
C CYS A 155 4.32 11.79 -2.25
N PHE A 156 3.57 10.72 -2.41
CA PHE A 156 3.19 10.20 -3.72
C PHE A 156 1.83 9.48 -3.67
N GLU A 157 1.24 9.32 -4.83
CA GLU A 157 0.01 8.59 -5.04
C GLU A 157 0.15 7.57 -6.15
N ILE A 158 -0.67 6.53 -6.10
CA ILE A 158 -0.75 5.48 -7.12
C ILE A 158 -2.23 5.28 -7.47
N PRO A 159 -2.75 5.91 -8.55
CA PRO A 159 -4.06 5.54 -9.10
C PRO A 159 -4.03 4.08 -9.51
N ILE A 160 -4.93 3.27 -8.93
CA ILE A 160 -4.94 1.83 -9.17
C ILE A 160 -5.54 1.53 -10.54
N THR A 161 -4.74 0.93 -11.40
CA THR A 161 -5.16 0.50 -12.75
C THR A 161 -5.68 -0.93 -12.76
N ARG A 162 -5.15 -1.79 -11.86
CA ARG A 162 -5.48 -3.21 -11.78
C ARG A 162 -5.30 -3.74 -10.36
N LEU A 163 -6.21 -4.65 -9.97
CA LEU A 163 -6.16 -5.42 -8.72
C LEU A 163 -6.13 -6.93 -9.04
N GLU A 164 -5.42 -7.67 -8.20
CA GLU A 164 -5.39 -9.14 -8.21
C GLU A 164 -5.44 -9.66 -6.79
#